data_ab963d7a0541e4958fae6fdd6d8f73e9
#
_entry.id   ab963d7a0541e4958fae6fdd6d8f73e9
#
_cell.length_a   1.000
_cell.length_b   1.000
_cell.length_c   1.000
_cell.angle_alpha   90.00
_cell.angle_beta   90.00
_cell.angle_gamma   90.00
#
_symmetry.space_group_name_H-M   'P 1'
#
loop_
_entity.id
_entity.type
_entity.pdbx_description
1 polymer ?
#
loop_
_entity_poly.entity_id
_entity_poly.type
_entity_poly.pdbx_seq_one_letter_code
_entity_poly.pdbx_strand_id
1 'polypeptide(L)'
;VVTAENVTQAIASAENTFEDFDAVLVDLNLPPNPFEFIARFRKEFPHVPVALLTATDYESLFPLLNKYDIFAVIVRTAPLDFDELGRTMENLIYPSKAFGLARYLREPMELVQRNITSLEDKQAMMEEAIKFFRRFRPHDTDISQIRLAFEELINNAIYHGFRRSTGAEKYALGAFERLERGEQVVVEFGRDKNFLGCSVTDNQGTMDISTVMKKLERQITREGILDESGRGLYLTRTLSDKMVINIHPAVMSQVVLLFAHRHNIKVKPFHLNYMR
;
A
#
# COMPACT_ATOMS: atom_id res chain seq x y z
N VAL A 1 8.28 9.60 23.66
CA VAL A 1 6.87 9.54 23.20
C VAL A 1 6.07 10.55 23.99
N VAL A 2 5.34 11.41 23.30
CA VAL A 2 4.40 12.38 23.89
C VAL A 2 2.98 11.88 23.62
N THR A 3 2.09 11.94 24.61
CA THR A 3 0.71 11.48 24.50
C THR A 3 -0.27 12.59 24.83
N ALA A 4 -1.44 12.58 24.19
CA ALA A 4 -2.52 13.53 24.44
C ALA A 4 -3.88 12.83 24.32
N GLU A 5 -4.83 13.22 25.19
CA GLU A 5 -6.16 12.63 25.26
C GLU A 5 -7.22 13.41 24.47
N ASN A 6 -6.87 14.60 24.02
CA ASN A 6 -7.75 15.47 23.23
C ASN A 6 -6.95 16.44 22.36
N VAL A 7 -7.63 17.08 21.42
CA VAL A 7 -7.03 18.02 20.44
C VAL A 7 -6.32 19.19 21.14
N THR A 8 -6.91 19.78 22.18
CA THR A 8 -6.31 20.92 22.90
C THR A 8 -4.98 20.54 23.54
N GLN A 9 -4.94 19.39 24.21
CA GLN A 9 -3.72 18.87 24.82
C GLN A 9 -2.67 18.49 23.75
N ALA A 10 -3.10 17.90 22.64
CA ALA A 10 -2.21 17.54 21.55
C ALA A 10 -1.54 18.78 20.93
N ILE A 11 -2.30 19.85 20.71
CA ILE A 11 -1.78 21.13 20.20
C ILE A 11 -0.78 21.74 21.19
N ALA A 12 -1.17 21.83 22.47
CA ALA A 12 -0.29 22.39 23.51
C ALA A 12 1.02 21.57 23.65
N SER A 13 0.93 20.26 23.54
CA SER A 13 2.12 19.39 23.59
C SER A 13 3.03 19.63 22.38
N ALA A 14 2.46 19.76 21.18
CA ALA A 14 3.24 20.02 19.96
C ALA A 14 3.94 21.38 20.00
N GLU A 15 3.24 22.44 20.47
CA GLU A 15 3.77 23.79 20.57
C GLU A 15 4.86 23.95 21.66
N ASN A 16 4.79 23.16 22.72
CA ASN A 16 5.75 23.20 23.83
C ASN A 16 6.92 22.22 23.67
N THR A 17 6.91 21.40 22.64
CA THR A 17 8.00 20.43 22.38
C THR A 17 9.04 21.08 21.49
N PHE A 18 10.27 21.24 22.02
CA PHE A 18 11.42 21.77 21.27
C PHE A 18 12.16 20.67 20.47
N GLU A 19 11.67 19.44 20.52
CA GLU A 19 12.24 18.30 19.79
C GLU A 19 11.46 18.05 18.51
N ASP A 20 12.16 17.60 17.48
CA ASP A 20 11.53 17.14 16.23
C ASP A 20 10.75 15.86 16.48
N PHE A 21 9.58 15.76 15.86
CA PHE A 21 8.80 14.53 15.86
C PHE A 21 9.22 13.65 14.68
N ASP A 22 9.47 12.37 14.94
CA ASP A 22 9.71 11.39 13.88
C ASP A 22 8.43 11.02 13.13
N ALA A 23 7.31 10.90 13.86
CA ALA A 23 5.98 10.58 13.32
C ALA A 23 4.88 10.90 14.34
N VAL A 24 3.65 11.02 13.86
CA VAL A 24 2.45 11.21 14.70
C VAL A 24 1.42 10.14 14.41
N LEU A 25 0.88 9.53 15.46
CA LEU A 25 -0.26 8.63 15.40
C LEU A 25 -1.47 9.32 16.03
N VAL A 26 -2.55 9.44 15.27
CA VAL A 26 -3.79 10.11 15.70
C VAL A 26 -4.94 9.10 15.69
N ASP A 27 -5.62 8.94 16.83
CA ASP A 27 -6.88 8.18 16.87
C ASP A 27 -7.98 8.98 16.16
N LEU A 28 -8.71 8.35 15.25
CA LEU A 28 -9.82 8.99 14.52
C LEU A 28 -10.94 9.47 15.44
N ASN A 29 -11.05 8.91 16.65
CA ASN A 29 -12.01 9.33 17.67
C ASN A 29 -11.46 10.38 18.64
N LEU A 30 -10.30 10.98 18.37
CA LEU A 30 -9.74 12.03 19.24
C LEU A 30 -10.69 13.24 19.29
N PRO A 31 -11.25 13.60 20.49
CA PRO A 31 -12.18 14.70 20.58
C PRO A 31 -11.49 16.07 20.57
N PRO A 32 -12.17 17.15 20.09
CA PRO A 32 -13.49 17.11 19.45
C PRO A 32 -13.42 16.69 17.98
N ASN A 33 -12.33 16.94 17.27
CA ASN A 33 -12.13 16.60 15.85
C ASN A 33 -10.63 16.42 15.56
N PRO A 34 -10.17 15.19 15.24
CA PRO A 34 -8.76 14.91 14.99
C PRO A 34 -8.17 15.71 13.83
N PHE A 35 -8.98 16.05 12.83
CA PHE A 35 -8.51 16.81 11.67
C PHE A 35 -8.18 18.27 11.99
N GLU A 36 -8.71 18.84 13.06
CA GLU A 36 -8.31 20.17 13.54
C GLU A 36 -6.86 20.13 14.02
N PHE A 37 -6.50 19.15 14.84
CA PHE A 37 -5.12 18.92 15.24
C PHE A 37 -4.21 18.70 14.04
N ILE A 38 -4.58 17.78 13.13
CA ILE A 38 -3.78 17.44 11.96
C ILE A 38 -3.54 18.68 11.08
N ALA A 39 -4.58 19.48 10.83
CA ALA A 39 -4.48 20.69 10.04
C ALA A 39 -3.49 21.71 10.64
N ARG A 40 -3.49 21.85 11.98
CA ARG A 40 -2.57 22.75 12.68
C ARG A 40 -1.15 22.17 12.72
N PHE A 41 -1.03 20.89 13.06
CA PHE A 41 0.24 20.18 13.11
C PHE A 41 0.99 20.24 11.76
N ARG A 42 0.27 20.03 10.64
CA ARG A 42 0.85 20.10 9.29
C ARG A 42 1.41 21.47 8.91
N LYS A 43 0.93 22.57 9.51
CA LYS A 43 1.49 23.91 9.25
C LYS A 43 2.86 24.10 9.89
N GLU A 44 3.07 23.51 11.05
CA GLU A 44 4.30 23.64 11.83
C GLU A 44 5.31 22.52 11.46
N PHE A 45 4.81 21.31 11.22
CA PHE A 45 5.61 20.11 10.95
C PHE A 45 5.21 19.45 9.62
N PRO A 46 5.41 20.12 8.46
CA PRO A 46 4.91 19.63 7.17
C PRO A 46 5.56 18.31 6.72
N HIS A 47 6.75 18.01 7.21
CA HIS A 47 7.52 16.82 6.82
C HIS A 47 7.31 15.60 7.72
N VAL A 48 6.69 15.79 8.89
CA VAL A 48 6.46 14.70 9.83
C VAL A 48 5.31 13.82 9.35
N PRO A 49 5.51 12.51 9.18
CA PRO A 49 4.46 11.62 8.74
C PRO A 49 3.36 11.49 9.80
N VAL A 50 2.11 11.47 9.33
CA VAL A 50 0.92 11.27 10.17
C VAL A 50 0.26 9.97 9.78
N ALA A 51 -0.01 9.12 10.78
CA ALA A 51 -0.84 7.92 10.66
C ALA A 51 -2.16 8.10 11.42
N LEU A 52 -3.23 7.51 10.91
CA LEU A 52 -4.50 7.40 11.62
C LEU A 52 -4.66 6.01 12.23
N LEU A 53 -5.23 5.97 13.44
CA LEU A 53 -5.70 4.76 14.09
C LEU A 53 -7.23 4.77 14.11
N THR A 54 -7.89 3.71 13.63
CA THR A 54 -9.36 3.63 13.61
C THR A 54 -9.86 2.20 13.82
N ALA A 55 -11.04 2.06 14.43
CA ALA A 55 -11.77 0.80 14.51
C ALA A 55 -12.97 0.76 13.53
N THR A 56 -13.24 1.86 12.85
CA THR A 56 -14.39 2.03 11.96
C THR A 56 -13.96 2.25 10.51
N ASP A 57 -14.93 2.10 9.59
CA ASP A 57 -14.71 2.41 8.20
C ASP A 57 -14.29 3.88 8.01
N TYR A 58 -13.31 4.10 7.17
CA TYR A 58 -12.73 5.41 6.89
C TYR A 58 -12.76 5.76 5.39
N GLU A 59 -13.36 4.93 4.54
CA GLU A 59 -13.33 5.16 3.08
C GLU A 59 -13.98 6.50 2.70
N SER A 60 -15.04 6.91 3.41
CA SER A 60 -15.66 8.23 3.24
C SER A 60 -14.73 9.40 3.58
N LEU A 61 -13.64 9.16 4.30
CA LEU A 61 -12.64 10.17 4.69
C LEU A 61 -11.47 10.30 3.71
N PHE A 62 -11.45 9.52 2.63
CA PHE A 62 -10.36 9.57 1.64
C PHE A 62 -10.05 10.99 1.14
N PRO A 63 -11.04 11.88 0.87
CA PRO A 63 -10.76 13.27 0.52
C PRO A 63 -9.96 14.02 1.60
N LEU A 64 -10.21 13.74 2.89
CA LEU A 64 -9.45 14.33 4.00
C LEU A 64 -8.06 13.70 4.12
N LEU A 65 -7.94 12.37 3.91
CA LEU A 65 -6.64 11.70 3.89
C LEU A 65 -5.74 12.31 2.81
N ASN A 66 -6.27 12.50 1.61
CA ASN A 66 -5.57 13.12 0.50
C ASN A 66 -5.21 14.58 0.80
N LYS A 67 -6.18 15.37 1.30
CA LYS A 67 -5.97 16.78 1.64
C LYS A 67 -4.86 17.02 2.68
N TYR A 68 -4.70 16.11 3.64
CA TYR A 68 -3.75 16.24 4.74
C TYR A 68 -2.53 15.33 4.62
N ASP A 69 -2.29 14.73 3.45
CA ASP A 69 -1.17 13.81 3.18
C ASP A 69 -1.07 12.68 4.21
N ILE A 70 -2.21 12.07 4.55
CA ILE A 70 -2.27 10.94 5.48
C ILE A 70 -2.16 9.65 4.68
N PHE A 71 -1.02 8.99 4.77
CA PHE A 71 -0.68 7.85 3.94
C PHE A 71 -0.72 6.50 4.67
N ALA A 72 -1.04 6.51 5.96
CA ALA A 72 -1.21 5.29 6.73
C ALA A 72 -2.49 5.33 7.56
N VAL A 73 -3.31 4.30 7.40
CA VAL A 73 -4.48 4.04 8.24
C VAL A 73 -4.31 2.66 8.86
N ILE A 74 -4.15 2.64 10.17
CA ILE A 74 -3.96 1.43 10.99
C ILE A 74 -5.31 1.05 11.58
N VAL A 75 -5.69 -0.20 11.42
CA VAL A 75 -6.94 -0.69 12.00
C VAL A 75 -6.71 -1.12 13.45
N ARG A 76 -7.45 -0.50 14.36
CA ARG A 76 -7.41 -0.85 15.78
C ARG A 76 -8.17 -2.15 16.02
N THR A 77 -7.44 -3.21 16.28
CA THR A 77 -7.95 -4.52 16.68
C THR A 77 -8.11 -4.60 18.20
N ALA A 78 -8.82 -5.61 18.69
CA ALA A 78 -8.93 -5.93 20.13
C ALA A 78 -8.47 -7.38 20.36
N PRO A 79 -7.28 -7.63 20.97
CA PRO A 79 -6.27 -6.64 21.41
C PRO A 79 -5.61 -5.91 20.22
N LEU A 80 -5.00 -4.75 20.50
CA LEU A 80 -4.23 -4.00 19.49
C LEU A 80 -3.03 -4.83 19.03
N ASP A 81 -2.84 -4.91 17.73
CA ASP A 81 -1.66 -5.57 17.12
C ASP A 81 -0.47 -4.62 17.15
N PHE A 82 0.33 -4.72 18.23
CA PHE A 82 1.52 -3.87 18.41
C PHE A 82 2.62 -4.15 17.38
N ASP A 83 2.72 -5.38 16.85
CA ASP A 83 3.70 -5.70 15.81
C ASP A 83 3.34 -5.00 14.50
N GLU A 84 2.05 -4.95 14.15
CA GLU A 84 1.54 -4.23 13.00
C GLU A 84 1.73 -2.72 13.17
N LEU A 85 1.37 -2.19 14.35
CA LEU A 85 1.55 -0.77 14.68
C LEU A 85 3.02 -0.37 14.57
N GLY A 86 3.91 -1.09 15.27
CA GLY A 86 5.34 -0.80 15.30
C GLY A 86 5.96 -0.84 13.90
N ARG A 87 5.63 -1.86 13.11
CA ARG A 87 6.10 -2.01 11.73
C ARG A 87 5.62 -0.88 10.83
N THR A 88 4.35 -0.49 10.95
CA THR A 88 3.79 0.61 10.16
C THR A 88 4.46 1.93 10.51
N MET A 89 4.63 2.22 11.79
CA MET A 89 5.33 3.43 12.22
C MET A 89 6.80 3.42 11.79
N GLU A 90 7.50 2.28 11.90
CA GLU A 90 8.88 2.17 11.41
C GLU A 90 8.99 2.39 9.90
N ASN A 91 8.04 1.88 9.10
CA ASN A 91 8.04 2.09 7.65
C ASN A 91 7.77 3.56 7.29
N LEU A 92 6.96 4.27 8.08
CA LEU A 92 6.72 5.71 7.87
C LEU A 92 7.95 6.56 8.21
N ILE A 93 8.67 6.22 9.28
CA ILE A 93 9.89 6.92 9.73
C ILE A 93 11.06 6.57 8.81
N TYR A 94 11.17 5.28 8.42
CA TYR A 94 12.25 4.75 7.57
C TYR A 94 11.68 4.07 6.31
N PRO A 95 11.18 4.83 5.31
CA PRO A 95 10.51 4.26 4.14
C PRO A 95 11.38 3.27 3.34
N SER A 96 12.72 3.38 3.41
CA SER A 96 13.64 2.42 2.78
C SER A 96 13.50 0.99 3.30
N LYS A 97 13.03 0.82 4.53
CA LYS A 97 12.77 -0.49 5.15
C LYS A 97 11.44 -1.12 4.71
N ALA A 98 10.58 -0.37 4.01
CA ALA A 98 9.24 -0.82 3.66
C ALA A 98 9.19 -1.83 2.50
N PHE A 99 10.29 -2.00 1.75
CA PHE A 99 10.32 -2.84 0.56
C PHE A 99 10.52 -4.33 0.90
N GLY A 100 9.99 -5.18 0.02
CA GLY A 100 10.01 -6.64 0.14
C GLY A 100 8.78 -7.22 0.81
N LEU A 101 8.24 -8.33 0.25
CA LEU A 101 7.07 -9.02 0.81
C LEU A 101 7.34 -9.55 2.22
N ALA A 102 8.57 -10.01 2.48
CA ALA A 102 8.99 -10.50 3.80
C ALA A 102 8.73 -9.49 4.93
N ARG A 103 8.77 -8.17 4.63
CA ARG A 103 8.49 -7.12 5.60
C ARG A 103 7.07 -7.17 6.17
N TYR A 104 6.14 -7.77 5.44
CA TYR A 104 4.70 -7.81 5.76
C TYR A 104 4.21 -9.18 6.21
N LEU A 105 5.03 -10.21 6.08
CA LEU A 105 4.77 -11.55 6.60
C LEU A 105 5.49 -11.74 7.93
N ARG A 106 4.99 -12.65 8.77
CA ARG A 106 5.57 -13.01 10.08
C ARG A 106 6.28 -14.36 10.00
N GLU A 107 7.35 -14.49 10.73
CA GLU A 107 8.03 -15.77 10.87
C GLU A 107 7.18 -16.82 11.64
N PRO A 108 7.19 -18.10 11.27
CA PRO A 108 7.86 -18.64 10.10
C PRO A 108 7.07 -18.34 8.81
N MET A 109 7.80 -18.04 7.71
CA MET A 109 7.20 -17.74 6.40
C MET A 109 7.74 -18.63 5.28
N GLU A 110 6.94 -18.85 4.24
CA GLU A 110 7.36 -19.39 2.95
C GLU A 110 7.36 -18.24 1.94
N LEU A 111 8.47 -18.02 1.25
CA LEU A 111 8.63 -16.92 0.30
C LEU A 111 9.30 -17.42 -0.99
N VAL A 112 8.75 -16.99 -2.12
CA VAL A 112 9.29 -17.23 -3.45
C VAL A 112 9.46 -15.89 -4.15
N GLN A 113 10.60 -15.69 -4.81
CA GLN A 113 10.90 -14.51 -5.62
C GLN A 113 11.21 -14.92 -7.05
N ARG A 114 10.70 -14.17 -8.03
CA ARG A 114 10.96 -14.36 -9.46
C ARG A 114 11.17 -13.01 -10.13
N ASN A 115 11.97 -13.00 -11.18
CA ASN A 115 12.13 -11.85 -12.07
C ASN A 115 11.32 -12.10 -13.33
N ILE A 116 10.57 -11.09 -13.76
CA ILE A 116 9.89 -11.08 -15.06
C ILE A 116 10.71 -10.23 -16.01
N THR A 117 11.14 -10.82 -17.10
CA THR A 117 11.82 -10.13 -18.20
C THR A 117 11.10 -10.33 -19.54
N SER A 118 10.22 -11.32 -19.63
CA SER A 118 9.49 -11.67 -20.85
C SER A 118 8.04 -12.07 -20.56
N LEU A 119 7.24 -12.20 -21.62
CA LEU A 119 5.88 -12.71 -21.52
C LEU A 119 5.85 -14.16 -21.03
N GLU A 120 6.81 -14.99 -21.45
CA GLU A 120 6.95 -16.37 -20.99
C GLU A 120 7.23 -16.40 -19.48
N ASP A 121 8.16 -15.56 -18.98
CA ASP A 121 8.44 -15.47 -17.54
C ASP A 121 7.18 -15.10 -16.75
N LYS A 122 6.41 -14.12 -17.25
CA LYS A 122 5.13 -13.70 -16.63
C LYS A 122 4.15 -14.87 -16.53
N GLN A 123 3.98 -15.64 -17.62
CA GLN A 123 3.05 -16.77 -17.66
C GLN A 123 3.50 -17.90 -16.71
N ALA A 124 4.76 -18.31 -16.78
CA ALA A 124 5.32 -19.36 -15.95
C ALA A 124 5.25 -19.01 -14.45
N MET A 125 5.61 -17.77 -14.11
CA MET A 125 5.52 -17.26 -12.73
C MET A 125 4.09 -17.23 -12.22
N MET A 126 3.13 -16.80 -13.04
CA MET A 126 1.72 -16.78 -12.65
C MET A 126 1.19 -18.19 -12.38
N GLU A 127 1.54 -19.17 -13.21
CA GLU A 127 1.16 -20.57 -12.98
C GLU A 127 1.77 -21.12 -11.69
N GLU A 128 3.05 -20.83 -11.43
CA GLU A 128 3.73 -21.21 -10.18
C GLU A 128 3.05 -20.59 -8.96
N ALA A 129 2.76 -19.30 -8.98
CA ALA A 129 2.11 -18.59 -7.90
C ALA A 129 0.68 -19.13 -7.62
N ILE A 130 -0.11 -19.37 -8.65
CA ILE A 130 -1.45 -19.93 -8.50
C ILE A 130 -1.40 -21.37 -7.95
N LYS A 131 -0.44 -22.19 -8.41
CA LYS A 131 -0.20 -23.51 -7.84
C LYS A 131 0.20 -23.46 -6.37
N PHE A 132 1.02 -22.47 -6.00
CA PHE A 132 1.40 -22.22 -4.61
C PHE A 132 0.20 -21.84 -3.76
N PHE A 133 -0.59 -20.85 -4.16
CA PHE A 133 -1.74 -20.37 -3.40
C PHE A 133 -2.84 -21.44 -3.26
N ARG A 134 -3.05 -22.26 -4.28
CA ARG A 134 -4.06 -23.33 -4.26
C ARG A 134 -3.80 -24.40 -3.19
N ARG A 135 -2.57 -24.55 -2.73
CA ARG A 135 -2.24 -25.43 -1.59
C ARG A 135 -2.89 -24.99 -0.27
N PHE A 136 -3.22 -23.69 -0.15
CA PHE A 136 -3.71 -23.06 1.08
C PHE A 136 -5.12 -22.49 0.95
N ARG A 137 -5.57 -22.26 -0.27
CA ARG A 137 -6.88 -21.76 -0.65
C ARG A 137 -7.45 -22.65 -1.75
N PRO A 138 -8.13 -23.77 -1.40
CA PRO A 138 -8.61 -24.72 -2.40
C PRO A 138 -9.85 -24.25 -3.17
N HIS A 139 -10.57 -23.21 -2.69
CA HIS A 139 -11.77 -22.71 -3.36
C HIS A 139 -11.41 -21.88 -4.61
N ASP A 140 -11.98 -22.26 -5.75
CA ASP A 140 -11.70 -21.63 -7.05
C ASP A 140 -12.04 -20.14 -7.08
N THR A 141 -13.08 -19.69 -6.37
CA THR A 141 -13.44 -18.27 -6.28
C THR A 141 -12.33 -17.45 -5.64
N ASP A 142 -11.76 -17.91 -4.52
CA ASP A 142 -10.67 -17.20 -3.83
C ASP A 142 -9.43 -17.14 -4.72
N ILE A 143 -9.10 -18.24 -5.39
CA ILE A 143 -7.95 -18.32 -6.30
C ILE A 143 -8.15 -17.40 -7.50
N SER A 144 -9.35 -17.32 -8.05
CA SER A 144 -9.65 -16.43 -9.18
C SER A 144 -9.51 -14.96 -8.79
N GLN A 145 -9.91 -14.58 -7.58
CA GLN A 145 -9.75 -13.22 -7.05
C GLN A 145 -8.26 -12.88 -6.84
N ILE A 146 -7.49 -13.78 -6.22
CA ILE A 146 -6.04 -13.59 -6.04
C ILE A 146 -5.35 -13.48 -7.39
N ARG A 147 -5.67 -14.36 -8.34
CA ARG A 147 -5.12 -14.33 -9.70
C ARG A 147 -5.38 -13.01 -10.38
N LEU A 148 -6.63 -12.54 -10.36
CA LEU A 148 -7.03 -11.27 -10.98
C LEU A 148 -6.28 -10.10 -10.37
N ALA A 149 -6.23 -10.01 -9.03
CA ALA A 149 -5.52 -8.94 -8.35
C ALA A 149 -4.02 -8.96 -8.64
N PHE A 150 -3.41 -10.15 -8.66
CA PHE A 150 -1.98 -10.30 -8.91
C PHE A 150 -1.61 -10.00 -10.36
N GLU A 151 -2.42 -10.46 -11.31
CA GLU A 151 -2.23 -10.16 -12.74
C GLU A 151 -2.33 -8.66 -13.01
N GLU A 152 -3.25 -7.97 -12.35
CA GLU A 152 -3.41 -6.52 -12.44
C GLU A 152 -2.17 -5.77 -11.91
N LEU A 153 -1.56 -6.22 -10.81
CA LEU A 153 -0.31 -5.63 -10.32
C LEU A 153 0.83 -5.77 -11.31
N ILE A 154 0.97 -6.96 -11.92
CA ILE A 154 2.03 -7.22 -12.89
C ILE A 154 1.81 -6.38 -14.15
N ASN A 155 0.56 -6.27 -14.62
CA ASN A 155 0.21 -5.42 -15.75
C ASN A 155 0.54 -3.95 -15.45
N ASN A 156 0.19 -3.45 -14.25
CA ASN A 156 0.52 -2.10 -13.85
C ASN A 156 2.03 -1.84 -13.84
N ALA A 157 2.83 -2.77 -13.32
CA ALA A 157 4.28 -2.65 -13.32
C ALA A 157 4.87 -2.64 -14.74
N ILE A 158 4.38 -3.50 -15.64
CA ILE A 158 4.89 -3.61 -17.01
C ILE A 158 4.42 -2.42 -17.86
N TYR A 159 3.13 -2.10 -17.87
CA TYR A 159 2.57 -1.14 -18.83
C TYR A 159 2.64 0.30 -18.33
N HIS A 160 2.59 0.52 -17.01
CA HIS A 160 2.61 1.87 -16.43
C HIS A 160 3.92 2.19 -15.69
N GLY A 161 4.71 1.18 -15.31
CA GLY A 161 5.98 1.36 -14.60
C GLY A 161 7.09 1.90 -15.48
N PHE A 162 7.10 1.59 -16.77
CA PHE A 162 8.18 1.97 -17.68
C PHE A 162 7.74 3.09 -18.63
N ARG A 163 8.57 4.16 -18.71
CA ARG A 163 8.30 5.33 -19.51
C ARG A 163 9.39 5.56 -20.55
N ARG A 164 9.02 6.10 -21.71
CA ARG A 164 9.95 6.64 -22.71
C ARG A 164 10.48 7.99 -22.23
N SER A 165 11.55 8.48 -22.82
CA SER A 165 12.08 9.83 -22.57
C SER A 165 11.05 10.96 -22.81
N THR A 166 10.02 10.68 -23.61
CA THR A 166 8.88 11.59 -23.87
C THR A 166 7.84 11.58 -22.74
N GLY A 167 7.97 10.71 -21.72
CA GLY A 167 6.98 10.48 -20.65
C GLY A 167 5.84 9.51 -21.04
N ALA A 168 5.76 9.10 -22.30
CA ALA A 168 4.76 8.13 -22.76
C ALA A 168 5.07 6.72 -22.23
N GLU A 169 4.02 5.89 -22.10
CA GLU A 169 4.16 4.47 -21.76
C GLU A 169 5.01 3.75 -22.80
N LYS A 170 5.89 2.88 -22.31
CA LYS A 170 6.85 2.19 -23.18
C LYS A 170 6.25 0.93 -23.77
N TYR A 171 5.47 0.20 -23.00
CA TYR A 171 4.85 -1.06 -23.40
C TYR A 171 3.33 -0.87 -23.53
N ALA A 172 2.77 -1.45 -24.59
CA ALA A 172 1.32 -1.43 -24.81
C ALA A 172 0.70 -2.78 -24.42
N LEU A 173 -0.52 -2.73 -23.90
CA LEU A 173 -1.29 -3.92 -23.58
C LEU A 173 -1.45 -4.81 -24.81
N GLY A 174 -1.16 -6.10 -24.66
CA GLY A 174 -1.23 -7.08 -25.73
C GLY A 174 -0.04 -7.10 -26.71
N ALA A 175 0.90 -6.16 -26.58
CA ALA A 175 2.11 -6.09 -27.42
C ALA A 175 3.42 -6.28 -26.63
N PHE A 176 3.32 -6.64 -25.35
CA PHE A 176 4.49 -6.89 -24.52
C PHE A 176 5.09 -8.27 -24.84
N GLU A 177 6.34 -8.28 -25.23
CA GLU A 177 7.13 -9.50 -25.42
C GLU A 177 8.26 -9.60 -24.41
N ARG A 178 9.05 -8.54 -24.24
CA ARG A 178 10.22 -8.49 -23.36
C ARG A 178 10.52 -7.08 -22.85
N LEU A 179 11.02 -6.99 -21.61
CA LEU A 179 11.61 -5.78 -21.06
C LEU A 179 12.96 -5.47 -21.72
N GLU A 180 13.27 -4.18 -21.83
CA GLU A 180 14.59 -3.76 -22.34
C GLU A 180 15.68 -4.01 -21.30
N ARG A 181 16.94 -3.96 -21.76
CA ARG A 181 18.10 -4.16 -20.91
C ARG A 181 18.14 -3.14 -19.77
N GLY A 182 18.24 -3.64 -18.52
CA GLY A 182 18.28 -2.81 -17.31
C GLY A 182 16.89 -2.57 -16.68
N GLU A 183 15.81 -2.92 -17.37
CA GLU A 183 14.47 -2.92 -16.80
C GLU A 183 14.17 -4.24 -16.10
N GLN A 184 13.53 -4.16 -14.96
CA GLN A 184 13.24 -5.33 -14.14
C GLN A 184 11.90 -5.19 -13.44
N VAL A 185 11.13 -6.27 -13.44
CA VAL A 185 9.97 -6.47 -12.59
C VAL A 185 10.25 -7.66 -11.67
N VAL A 186 10.33 -7.41 -10.39
CA VAL A 186 10.50 -8.44 -9.36
C VAL A 186 9.13 -8.78 -8.79
N VAL A 187 8.83 -10.06 -8.74
CA VAL A 187 7.59 -10.59 -8.20
C VAL A 187 7.92 -11.48 -7.02
N GLU A 188 7.24 -11.24 -5.91
CA GLU A 188 7.32 -12.11 -4.73
C GLU A 188 5.94 -12.65 -4.41
N PHE A 189 5.86 -13.89 -3.97
CA PHE A 189 4.65 -14.47 -3.40
C PHE A 189 5.02 -15.42 -2.26
N GLY A 190 4.13 -15.52 -1.30
CA GLY A 190 4.45 -16.27 -0.09
C GLY A 190 3.30 -16.35 0.88
N ARG A 191 3.61 -16.86 2.06
CA ARG A 191 2.64 -16.94 3.15
C ARG A 191 3.31 -16.92 4.53
N ASP A 192 2.51 -16.56 5.52
CA ASP A 192 2.73 -16.89 6.93
C ASP A 192 1.48 -17.61 7.50
N LYS A 193 1.37 -17.68 8.83
CA LYS A 193 0.22 -18.29 9.51
C LYS A 193 -1.09 -17.51 9.33
N ASN A 194 -1.02 -16.21 9.00
CA ASN A 194 -2.16 -15.29 8.96
C ASN A 194 -2.56 -14.91 7.53
N PHE A 195 -1.57 -14.82 6.61
CA PHE A 195 -1.77 -14.26 5.28
C PHE A 195 -1.14 -15.12 4.19
N LEU A 196 -1.79 -15.12 3.03
CA LEU A 196 -1.14 -15.26 1.74
C LEU A 196 -0.75 -13.87 1.27
N GLY A 197 0.41 -13.72 0.63
CA GLY A 197 0.87 -12.43 0.14
C GLY A 197 1.47 -12.52 -1.25
N CYS A 198 1.35 -11.42 -1.99
CA CYS A 198 2.11 -11.21 -3.21
C CYS A 198 2.58 -9.76 -3.29
N SER A 199 3.69 -9.53 -3.98
CA SER A 199 4.19 -8.20 -4.28
C SER A 199 4.74 -8.11 -5.70
N VAL A 200 4.67 -6.93 -6.28
CA VAL A 200 5.27 -6.62 -7.57
C VAL A 200 6.06 -5.31 -7.43
N THR A 201 7.31 -5.36 -7.84
CA THR A 201 8.25 -4.22 -7.77
C THR A 201 8.80 -3.94 -9.17
N ASP A 202 8.64 -2.72 -9.67
CA ASP A 202 9.38 -2.20 -10.82
C ASP A 202 10.62 -1.42 -10.35
N ASN A 203 11.66 -1.38 -11.19
CA ASN A 203 12.90 -0.66 -10.89
C ASN A 203 12.97 0.73 -11.54
N GLN A 204 11.85 1.43 -11.68
CA GLN A 204 11.78 2.77 -12.25
C GLN A 204 11.28 3.84 -11.28
N GLY A 205 10.42 3.46 -10.32
CA GLY A 205 9.86 4.40 -9.36
C GLY A 205 9.06 5.54 -10.00
N THR A 206 8.33 5.23 -11.08
CA THR A 206 7.52 6.22 -11.83
C THR A 206 6.16 6.48 -11.21
N MET A 207 5.78 5.70 -10.20
CA MET A 207 4.51 5.85 -9.51
C MET A 207 4.50 7.18 -8.73
N ASP A 208 3.50 8.02 -9.00
CA ASP A 208 3.33 9.30 -8.32
C ASP A 208 2.25 9.20 -7.25
N ILE A 209 2.60 9.61 -6.02
CA ILE A 209 1.75 9.52 -4.84
C ILE A 209 0.43 10.28 -5.02
N SER A 210 0.47 11.50 -5.58
CA SER A 210 -0.72 12.32 -5.76
C SER A 210 -1.67 11.71 -6.76
N THR A 211 -1.14 11.09 -7.81
CA THR A 211 -1.91 10.36 -8.82
C THR A 211 -2.55 9.11 -8.22
N VAL A 212 -1.81 8.34 -7.40
CA VAL A 212 -2.34 7.15 -6.71
C VAL A 212 -3.50 7.55 -5.80
N MET A 213 -3.30 8.56 -4.95
CA MET A 213 -4.33 9.01 -3.99
C MET A 213 -5.58 9.52 -4.70
N LYS A 214 -5.43 10.35 -5.74
CA LYS A 214 -6.56 10.85 -6.53
C LYS A 214 -7.33 9.74 -7.25
N LYS A 215 -6.62 8.76 -7.83
CA LYS A 215 -7.27 7.62 -8.49
C LYS A 215 -8.07 6.77 -7.50
N LEU A 216 -7.52 6.48 -6.32
CA LEU A 216 -8.24 5.76 -5.27
C LEU A 216 -9.44 6.56 -4.77
N GLU A 217 -9.28 7.85 -4.47
CA GLU A 217 -10.34 8.74 -4.04
C GLU A 217 -11.53 8.74 -5.03
N ARG A 218 -11.27 8.97 -6.31
CA ARG A 218 -12.32 9.02 -7.36
C ARG A 218 -13.07 7.70 -7.50
N GLN A 219 -12.40 6.55 -7.34
CA GLN A 219 -13.06 5.24 -7.39
C GLN A 219 -13.90 4.99 -6.12
N ILE A 220 -13.40 5.38 -4.94
CA ILE A 220 -14.11 5.24 -3.67
C ILE A 220 -15.34 6.14 -3.63
N THR A 221 -15.22 7.41 -4.09
CA THR A 221 -16.33 8.37 -4.15
C THR A 221 -17.29 8.09 -5.31
N ARG A 222 -17.01 7.10 -6.15
CA ARG A 222 -17.75 6.71 -7.35
C ARG A 222 -17.76 7.76 -8.48
N GLU A 223 -16.95 8.80 -8.38
CA GLU A 223 -16.79 9.79 -9.45
C GLU A 223 -16.02 9.24 -10.66
N GLY A 224 -15.20 8.21 -10.42
CA GLY A 224 -14.33 7.56 -11.41
C GLY A 224 -14.87 6.26 -12.01
N ILE A 225 -16.17 5.93 -11.86
CA ILE A 225 -16.72 4.63 -12.32
C ILE A 225 -16.52 4.42 -13.83
N LEU A 226 -16.51 5.48 -14.62
CA LEU A 226 -16.29 5.41 -16.07
C LEU A 226 -14.82 5.54 -16.48
N ASP A 227 -13.91 5.83 -15.53
CA ASP A 227 -12.48 5.94 -15.82
C ASP A 227 -11.86 4.57 -16.06
N GLU A 228 -11.28 4.34 -17.21
CA GLU A 228 -10.50 3.13 -17.47
C GLU A 228 -9.21 3.10 -16.64
N SER A 229 -8.62 4.28 -16.42
CA SER A 229 -7.39 4.47 -15.65
C SER A 229 -7.68 4.49 -14.14
N GLY A 230 -7.08 3.58 -13.40
CA GLY A 230 -7.18 3.49 -11.92
C GLY A 230 -8.13 2.43 -11.40
N ARG A 231 -8.95 1.81 -12.27
CA ARG A 231 -9.79 0.65 -11.87
C ARG A 231 -8.96 -0.50 -11.34
N GLY A 232 -7.81 -0.77 -11.95
CA GLY A 232 -6.94 -1.87 -11.56
C GLY A 232 -6.46 -1.74 -10.12
N LEU A 233 -5.96 -0.58 -9.71
CA LEU A 233 -5.50 -0.36 -8.35
C LEU A 233 -6.65 -0.43 -7.33
N TYR A 234 -7.84 0.09 -7.67
CA TYR A 234 -9.02 -0.02 -6.83
C TYR A 234 -9.51 -1.47 -6.75
N LEU A 235 -9.48 -2.20 -7.86
CA LEU A 235 -9.83 -3.61 -7.90
C LEU A 235 -8.91 -4.43 -7.00
N THR A 236 -7.58 -4.24 -7.09
CA THR A 236 -6.62 -4.93 -6.24
C THR A 236 -6.83 -4.62 -4.76
N ARG A 237 -7.16 -3.37 -4.40
CA ARG A 237 -7.54 -2.99 -3.04
C ARG A 237 -8.82 -3.69 -2.60
N THR A 238 -9.84 -3.76 -3.46
CA THR A 238 -11.13 -4.39 -3.13
C THR A 238 -10.98 -5.88 -2.91
N LEU A 239 -10.17 -6.55 -3.72
CA LEU A 239 -9.96 -8.01 -3.67
C LEU A 239 -9.01 -8.45 -2.57
N SER A 240 -8.10 -7.59 -2.09
CA SER A 240 -7.16 -7.90 -1.02
C SER A 240 -7.68 -7.46 0.34
N ASP A 241 -7.17 -8.05 1.42
CA ASP A 241 -7.48 -7.67 2.80
C ASP A 241 -6.58 -6.54 3.30
N LYS A 242 -5.37 -6.42 2.75
CA LYS A 242 -4.45 -5.31 2.99
C LYS A 242 -3.68 -4.99 1.72
N MET A 243 -3.56 -3.70 1.42
CA MET A 243 -2.73 -3.19 0.34
C MET A 243 -1.71 -2.22 0.90
N VAL A 244 -0.44 -2.39 0.48
CA VAL A 244 0.64 -1.47 0.78
C VAL A 244 1.28 -1.02 -0.52
N ILE A 245 1.57 0.27 -0.63
CA ILE A 245 2.28 0.85 -1.76
C ILE A 245 3.57 1.47 -1.23
N ASN A 246 4.70 1.08 -1.78
CA ASN A 246 6.01 1.60 -1.45
C ASN A 246 6.58 2.31 -2.67
N ILE A 247 7.00 3.57 -2.51
CA ILE A 247 7.54 4.38 -3.60
C ILE A 247 8.88 4.97 -3.19
N HIS A 248 9.91 4.65 -3.97
CA HIS A 248 11.18 5.35 -3.99
C HIS A 248 11.30 6.04 -5.36
N PRO A 249 11.03 7.35 -5.46
CA PRO A 249 10.95 8.05 -6.74
C PRO A 249 12.20 7.86 -7.59
N ALA A 250 12.02 7.60 -8.88
CA ALA A 250 13.06 7.35 -9.86
C ALA A 250 13.99 6.14 -9.56
N VAL A 251 13.62 5.29 -8.59
CA VAL A 251 14.39 4.09 -8.22
C VAL A 251 13.51 2.84 -8.32
N MET A 252 12.40 2.78 -7.57
CA MET A 252 11.50 1.62 -7.59
C MET A 252 10.12 1.94 -7.06
N SER A 253 9.10 1.25 -7.56
CA SER A 253 7.77 1.22 -6.96
C SER A 253 7.39 -0.21 -6.65
N GLN A 254 6.74 -0.43 -5.51
CA GLN A 254 6.26 -1.75 -5.10
C GLN A 254 4.81 -1.66 -4.63
N VAL A 255 4.01 -2.63 -5.03
CA VAL A 255 2.68 -2.86 -4.45
C VAL A 255 2.66 -4.25 -3.82
N VAL A 256 2.19 -4.31 -2.56
CA VAL A 256 2.04 -5.54 -1.78
C VAL A 256 0.58 -5.77 -1.50
N LEU A 257 0.08 -6.97 -1.75
CA LEU A 257 -1.26 -7.43 -1.38
C LEU A 257 -1.17 -8.58 -0.40
N LEU A 258 -1.98 -8.52 0.64
CA LEU A 258 -2.13 -9.59 1.62
C LEU A 258 -3.59 -10.06 1.64
N PHE A 259 -3.77 -11.38 1.71
CA PHE A 259 -5.06 -12.07 1.75
C PHE A 259 -5.12 -12.90 3.02
N ALA A 260 -5.97 -12.53 3.97
CA ALA A 260 -6.08 -13.20 5.26
C ALA A 260 -6.59 -14.65 5.11
N HIS A 261 -6.03 -15.58 5.88
CA HIS A 261 -6.51 -16.97 5.89
C HIS A 261 -7.94 -17.10 6.43
N ARG A 262 -8.39 -16.16 7.26
CA ARG A 262 -9.75 -16.10 7.79
C ARG A 262 -10.41 -14.82 7.33
N HIS A 263 -11.53 -14.94 6.63
CA HIS A 263 -12.35 -13.82 6.17
C HIS A 263 -13.09 -13.15 7.35
N ASN A 264 -12.42 -12.23 8.04
CA ASN A 264 -13.03 -11.47 9.14
C ASN A 264 -12.55 -10.01 9.22
N ILE A 265 -11.89 -9.53 8.17
CA ILE A 265 -11.38 -8.15 8.13
C ILE A 265 -12.51 -7.24 7.61
N LYS A 266 -13.19 -6.57 8.54
CA LYS A 266 -14.27 -5.63 8.21
C LYS A 266 -13.74 -4.29 7.68
N VAL A 267 -12.61 -3.83 8.21
CA VAL A 267 -11.97 -2.57 7.83
C VAL A 267 -10.59 -2.90 7.28
N LYS A 268 -10.33 -2.50 6.04
CA LYS A 268 -9.09 -2.82 5.33
C LYS A 268 -8.06 -1.73 5.56
N PRO A 269 -6.89 -2.02 6.16
CA PRO A 269 -5.83 -1.02 6.33
C PRO A 269 -5.30 -0.56 4.97
N PHE A 270 -4.79 0.67 4.94
CA PHE A 270 -4.15 1.26 3.78
C PHE A 270 -2.82 1.89 4.19
N HIS A 271 -1.74 1.53 3.51
CA HIS A 271 -0.42 2.09 3.79
C HIS A 271 0.23 2.51 2.48
N LEU A 272 0.74 3.73 2.46
CA LEU A 272 1.56 4.25 1.39
C LEU A 272 2.85 4.82 2.00
N ASN A 273 3.98 4.19 1.70
CA ASN A 273 5.30 4.57 2.17
C ASN A 273 6.03 5.27 1.02
N TYR A 274 6.49 6.49 1.25
CA TYR A 274 7.09 7.33 0.24
C TYR A 274 8.45 7.84 0.73
N MET A 275 9.50 7.57 -0.04
CA MET A 275 10.83 8.14 0.20
C MET A 275 10.86 9.55 -0.40
N ARG A 276 11.17 10.54 0.43
CA ARG A 276 11.35 11.94 0.03
C ARG A 276 12.76 12.23 -0.41
#